data_de4cd4d1553ebfaa1032f2e7ba807b39
#
_entry.id   de4cd4d1553ebfaa1032f2e7ba807b39
#
_cell.length_a   1.000
_cell.length_b   1.000
_cell.length_c   1.000
_cell.angle_alpha   90.00
_cell.angle_beta   90.00
_cell.angle_gamma   90.00
#
_symmetry.space_group_name_H-M   'P 1'
#
loop_
_entity.id
_entity.type
_entity.pdbx_description
1 polymer ?
#
loop_
_entity_poly.entity_id
_entity_poly.type
_entity_poly.pdbx_seq_one_letter_code
_entity_poly.pdbx_strand_id
1 'polypeptide(L)'
;MTFTLRSLRYRPALAVLLLPSMVLIGVFSYYPAVRSLIGGFYQWNGFSPPAYAGVSQFKAYLQSPTFGTEAKNLAILVGGTILITLVSQFTAAEIVVHLPARAATTAKYLLVLPIVLPPLVLIEVWAYALQPGSGLIDKVFGAVGLPQPGWLSDPHLALLSILLIGFPWISNLGFLIFLGGLQNLPKDIVDASRLDGLGGVRRVFAIDIPLLLPQFRIVVILSGIYAVQNFIPILLLTNGGPGTATLVPGLDMYQSAFSNDQYGYGMAIGTLLFAVMLVFTLAAMRLLRSRTA
;
A
#
# COMPACT_ATOMS: atom_id res chain seq x y z
N MET A 1 -31.54 -22.37 10.49
CA MET A 1 -30.60 -22.26 11.62
C MET A 1 -31.32 -21.60 12.77
N THR A 2 -31.82 -22.38 13.73
CA THR A 2 -32.53 -21.91 14.93
C THR A 2 -31.51 -21.34 15.93
N PHE A 3 -31.46 -20.01 16.05
CA PHE A 3 -30.71 -19.34 17.10
C PHE A 3 -31.34 -19.66 18.46
N THR A 4 -30.75 -20.59 19.19
CA THR A 4 -31.22 -20.99 20.50
C THR A 4 -30.90 -19.91 21.54
N LEU A 5 -31.84 -19.62 22.41
CA LEU A 5 -31.80 -18.65 23.54
C LEU A 5 -30.58 -18.81 24.49
N ARG A 6 -29.79 -19.87 24.36
CA ARG A 6 -28.51 -20.10 25.06
C ARG A 6 -27.43 -19.04 24.73
N SER A 7 -27.49 -18.39 23.54
CA SER A 7 -26.52 -17.38 23.10
C SER A 7 -26.62 -16.05 23.87
N LEU A 8 -27.76 -15.80 24.53
CA LEU A 8 -27.99 -14.54 25.28
C LEU A 8 -27.27 -14.50 26.62
N ARG A 9 -26.96 -15.66 27.21
CA ARG A 9 -26.33 -15.78 28.53
C ARG A 9 -24.83 -15.41 28.53
N TYR A 10 -24.17 -15.50 27.37
CA TYR A 10 -22.72 -15.19 27.20
C TYR A 10 -22.44 -13.75 26.74
N ARG A 11 -23.48 -12.97 26.41
CA ARG A 11 -23.31 -11.59 25.93
C ARG A 11 -22.54 -10.68 26.90
N PRO A 12 -22.82 -10.68 28.24
CA PRO A 12 -22.05 -9.83 29.15
C PRO A 12 -20.60 -10.29 29.28
N ALA A 13 -20.33 -11.60 29.30
CA ALA A 13 -18.96 -12.13 29.38
C ALA A 13 -18.16 -11.80 28.11
N LEU A 14 -18.76 -11.90 26.93
CA LEU A 14 -18.12 -11.50 25.68
C LEU A 14 -17.85 -10.00 25.63
N ALA A 15 -18.80 -9.18 26.10
CA ALA A 15 -18.61 -7.73 26.18
C ALA A 15 -17.45 -7.37 27.12
N VAL A 16 -17.35 -8.01 28.29
CA VAL A 16 -16.24 -7.79 29.24
C VAL A 16 -14.90 -8.22 28.66
N LEU A 17 -14.84 -9.33 27.91
CA LEU A 17 -13.60 -9.77 27.25
C LEU A 17 -13.15 -8.83 26.12
N LEU A 18 -14.09 -8.23 25.38
CA LEU A 18 -13.77 -7.30 24.31
C LEU A 18 -13.51 -5.87 24.80
N LEU A 19 -14.00 -5.52 25.99
CA LEU A 19 -13.94 -4.16 26.53
C LEU A 19 -12.51 -3.59 26.59
N PRO A 20 -11.48 -4.30 27.06
CA PRO A 20 -10.12 -3.78 27.09
C PRO A 20 -9.60 -3.40 25.70
N SER A 21 -9.81 -4.27 24.72
CA SER A 21 -9.39 -4.00 23.33
C SER A 21 -10.19 -2.85 22.71
N MET A 22 -11.50 -2.78 22.95
CA MET A 22 -12.33 -1.68 22.46
C MET A 22 -11.95 -0.34 23.08
N VAL A 23 -11.62 -0.31 24.37
CA VAL A 23 -11.13 0.90 25.04
C VAL A 23 -9.80 1.35 24.46
N LEU A 24 -8.84 0.43 24.28
CA LEU A 24 -7.54 0.74 23.69
C LEU A 24 -7.70 1.29 22.26
N ILE A 25 -8.48 0.65 21.42
CA ILE A 25 -8.76 1.12 20.06
C ILE A 25 -9.48 2.47 20.08
N GLY A 26 -10.47 2.64 20.96
CA GLY A 26 -11.21 3.90 21.12
C GLY A 26 -10.29 5.06 21.48
N VAL A 27 -9.44 4.87 22.50
CA VAL A 27 -8.56 5.92 23.02
C VAL A 27 -7.36 6.19 22.12
N PHE A 28 -6.70 5.14 21.59
CA PHE A 28 -5.43 5.31 20.87
C PHE A 28 -5.56 5.32 19.34
N SER A 29 -6.72 4.93 18.79
CA SER A 29 -6.94 5.00 17.34
C SER A 29 -8.08 5.95 16.96
N TYR A 30 -9.28 5.74 17.49
CA TYR A 30 -10.44 6.56 17.10
C TYR A 30 -10.39 7.99 17.62
N TYR A 31 -10.02 8.20 18.89
CA TYR A 31 -9.96 9.54 19.45
C TYR A 31 -8.95 10.45 18.72
N PRO A 32 -7.68 10.06 18.48
CA PRO A 32 -6.74 10.86 17.70
C PRO A 32 -7.20 11.07 16.24
N ALA A 33 -7.79 10.05 15.61
CA ALA A 33 -8.31 10.17 14.25
C ALA A 33 -9.42 11.25 14.16
N VAL A 34 -10.39 11.19 15.03
CA VAL A 34 -11.47 12.21 15.09
C VAL A 34 -10.91 13.59 15.40
N ARG A 35 -9.96 13.68 16.35
CA ARG A 35 -9.29 14.95 16.67
C ARG A 35 -8.52 15.52 15.49
N SER A 36 -7.86 14.67 14.69
CA SER A 36 -7.18 15.08 13.47
C SER A 36 -8.15 15.59 12.40
N LEU A 37 -9.28 14.89 12.17
CA LEU A 37 -10.31 15.31 11.22
C LEU A 37 -10.90 16.68 11.59
N ILE A 38 -11.17 16.91 12.89
CA ILE A 38 -11.67 18.19 13.39
C ILE A 38 -10.58 19.26 13.35
N GLY A 39 -9.33 18.90 13.67
CA GLY A 39 -8.19 19.81 13.75
C GLY A 39 -7.85 20.50 12.43
N GLY A 40 -8.17 19.89 11.29
CA GLY A 40 -8.03 20.52 9.96
C GLY A 40 -8.88 21.78 9.75
N PHE A 41 -9.90 22.01 10.58
CA PHE A 41 -10.73 23.23 10.57
C PHE A 41 -10.18 24.35 11.47
N TYR A 42 -9.03 24.12 12.12
CA TYR A 42 -8.40 25.06 13.02
C TYR A 42 -7.02 25.45 12.52
N GLN A 43 -6.64 26.70 12.72
CA GLN A 43 -5.25 27.13 12.66
C GLN A 43 -4.60 26.83 14.00
N TRP A 44 -3.60 25.94 14.00
CA TRP A 44 -2.92 25.50 15.21
C TRP A 44 -1.46 25.18 14.94
N ASN A 45 -0.60 25.71 15.78
CA ASN A 45 0.85 25.52 15.74
C ASN A 45 1.38 24.58 16.84
N GLY A 46 0.49 23.90 17.58
CA GLY A 46 0.87 22.98 18.66
C GLY A 46 1.07 23.65 20.02
N PHE A 47 1.35 24.95 20.09
CA PHE A 47 1.73 25.67 21.30
C PHE A 47 0.64 26.64 21.76
N SER A 48 0.05 27.38 20.86
CA SER A 48 -1.03 28.33 21.16
C SER A 48 -2.40 27.65 21.15
N PRO A 49 -3.42 28.27 21.78
CA PRO A 49 -4.79 27.77 21.65
C PRO A 49 -5.21 27.71 20.17
N PRO A 50 -5.86 26.62 19.72
CA PRO A 50 -6.31 26.50 18.35
C PRO A 50 -7.38 27.54 18.02
N ALA A 51 -7.21 28.31 16.93
CA ALA A 51 -8.16 29.26 16.43
C ALA A 51 -9.01 28.62 15.32
N TYR A 52 -10.34 28.75 15.39
CA TYR A 52 -11.20 28.22 14.34
C TYR A 52 -10.99 28.99 13.01
N ALA A 53 -10.66 28.26 11.97
CA ALA A 53 -10.30 28.79 10.65
C ALA A 53 -11.25 28.29 9.53
N GLY A 54 -12.27 27.53 9.85
CA GLY A 54 -13.19 26.97 8.88
C GLY A 54 -12.47 26.11 7.85
N VAL A 55 -12.73 26.35 6.56
CA VAL A 55 -12.13 25.58 5.44
C VAL A 55 -10.85 26.23 4.89
N SER A 56 -10.28 27.25 5.54
CA SER A 56 -9.14 27.99 5.01
C SER A 56 -7.90 27.12 4.81
N GLN A 57 -7.61 26.19 5.72
CA GLN A 57 -6.48 25.28 5.63
C GLN A 57 -6.61 24.35 4.41
N PHE A 58 -7.81 23.83 4.16
CA PHE A 58 -8.10 23.02 2.98
C PHE A 58 -7.92 23.80 1.68
N LYS A 59 -8.43 25.05 1.65
CA LYS A 59 -8.24 25.93 0.49
C LYS A 59 -6.79 26.28 0.25
N ALA A 60 -6.03 26.58 1.31
CA ALA A 60 -4.61 26.88 1.22
C ALA A 60 -3.84 25.70 0.61
N TYR A 61 -4.13 24.47 1.00
CA TYR A 61 -3.50 23.29 0.40
C TYR A 61 -3.90 23.08 -1.06
N LEU A 62 -5.19 23.10 -1.38
CA LEU A 62 -5.67 22.91 -2.76
C LEU A 62 -5.20 23.98 -3.73
N GLN A 63 -4.87 25.18 -3.23
CA GLN A 63 -4.33 26.30 -3.99
C GLN A 63 -2.80 26.39 -3.94
N SER A 64 -2.13 25.47 -3.25
CA SER A 64 -0.67 25.47 -3.16
C SER A 64 -0.05 25.19 -4.54
N PRO A 65 1.11 25.82 -4.85
CA PRO A 65 1.81 25.58 -6.11
C PRO A 65 2.24 24.11 -6.30
N THR A 66 2.38 23.36 -5.21
CA THR A 66 2.85 21.97 -5.20
C THR A 66 1.73 20.96 -5.33
N PHE A 67 0.48 21.33 -5.03
CA PHE A 67 -0.68 20.40 -5.01
C PHE A 67 -0.80 19.56 -6.30
N GLY A 68 -0.69 20.18 -7.47
CA GLY A 68 -0.78 19.45 -8.75
C GLY A 68 0.31 18.40 -8.93
N THR A 69 1.54 18.74 -8.53
CA THR A 69 2.69 17.81 -8.57
C THR A 69 2.52 16.67 -7.57
N GLU A 70 2.12 17.00 -6.36
CA GLU A 70 1.87 16.01 -5.30
C GLU A 70 0.77 15.02 -5.68
N ALA A 71 -0.35 15.52 -6.19
CA ALA A 71 -1.47 14.68 -6.64
C ALA A 71 -1.05 13.74 -7.78
N LYS A 72 -0.27 14.27 -8.77
CA LYS A 72 0.29 13.47 -9.86
C LYS A 72 1.23 12.40 -9.34
N ASN A 73 2.18 12.76 -8.48
CA ASN A 73 3.14 11.82 -7.90
C ASN A 73 2.44 10.71 -7.10
N LEU A 74 1.46 11.09 -6.28
CA LEU A 74 0.63 10.13 -5.55
C LEU A 74 -0.10 9.17 -6.49
N ALA A 75 -0.70 9.66 -7.56
CA ALA A 75 -1.40 8.83 -8.54
C ALA A 75 -0.44 7.83 -9.22
N ILE A 76 0.77 8.26 -9.58
CA ILE A 76 1.82 7.40 -10.15
C ILE A 76 2.24 6.32 -9.14
N LEU A 77 2.47 6.69 -7.88
CA LEU A 77 2.86 5.74 -6.84
C LEU A 77 1.75 4.74 -6.54
N VAL A 78 0.52 5.19 -6.41
CA VAL A 78 -0.63 4.31 -6.15
C VAL A 78 -0.85 3.35 -7.33
N GLY A 79 -0.93 3.87 -8.55
CA GLY A 79 -1.12 3.06 -9.74
C GLY A 79 0.04 2.08 -9.99
N GLY A 80 1.26 2.56 -9.85
CA GLY A 80 2.47 1.75 -10.03
C GLY A 80 2.60 0.67 -8.96
N THR A 81 2.38 1.00 -7.69
CA THR A 81 2.42 0.01 -6.58
C THR A 81 1.36 -1.07 -6.77
N ILE A 82 0.12 -0.69 -7.13
CA ILE A 82 -0.94 -1.66 -7.41
C ILE A 82 -0.54 -2.57 -8.56
N LEU A 83 -0.10 -2.01 -9.68
CA LEU A 83 0.28 -2.78 -10.87
C LEU A 83 1.44 -3.75 -10.57
N ILE A 84 2.52 -3.26 -9.97
CA ILE A 84 3.68 -4.08 -9.63
C ILE A 84 3.27 -5.18 -8.65
N THR A 85 2.50 -4.86 -7.62
CA THR A 85 2.02 -5.83 -6.63
C THR A 85 1.16 -6.91 -7.28
N LEU A 86 0.18 -6.53 -8.10
CA LEU A 86 -0.67 -7.50 -8.78
C LEU A 86 0.13 -8.42 -9.70
N VAL A 87 0.97 -7.86 -10.56
CA VAL A 87 1.73 -8.65 -11.54
C VAL A 87 2.75 -9.54 -10.86
N SER A 88 3.61 -8.99 -9.99
CA SER A 88 4.70 -9.77 -9.38
C SER A 88 4.18 -10.86 -8.45
N GLN A 89 3.21 -10.55 -7.60
CA GLN A 89 2.77 -11.47 -6.55
C GLN A 89 1.79 -12.52 -7.06
N PHE A 90 0.90 -12.14 -7.99
CA PHE A 90 0.05 -13.12 -8.65
C PHE A 90 0.89 -14.10 -9.48
N THR A 91 1.83 -13.60 -10.30
CA THR A 91 2.74 -14.46 -11.08
C THR A 91 3.56 -15.39 -10.17
N ALA A 92 4.10 -14.87 -9.07
CA ALA A 92 4.82 -15.70 -8.10
C ALA A 92 3.93 -16.80 -7.50
N ALA A 93 2.68 -16.48 -7.16
CA ALA A 93 1.73 -17.45 -6.62
C ALA A 93 1.38 -18.54 -7.66
N GLU A 94 1.15 -18.15 -8.92
CA GLU A 94 0.91 -19.07 -10.03
C GLU A 94 2.09 -20.01 -10.25
N ILE A 95 3.31 -19.49 -10.28
CA ILE A 95 4.50 -20.33 -10.42
C ILE A 95 4.59 -21.33 -9.26
N VAL A 96 4.42 -20.87 -8.03
CA VAL A 96 4.58 -21.71 -6.82
C VAL A 96 3.55 -22.84 -6.76
N VAL A 97 2.30 -22.60 -7.19
CA VAL A 97 1.26 -23.66 -7.20
C VAL A 97 1.60 -24.79 -8.16
N HIS A 98 2.34 -24.51 -9.24
CA HIS A 98 2.71 -25.50 -10.25
C HIS A 98 4.05 -26.20 -9.98
N LEU A 99 4.81 -25.79 -8.93
CA LEU A 99 6.08 -26.42 -8.56
C LEU A 99 5.87 -27.76 -7.84
N PRO A 100 6.83 -28.69 -7.94
CA PRO A 100 6.88 -29.88 -7.08
C PRO A 100 6.92 -29.50 -5.60
N ALA A 101 6.34 -30.32 -4.72
CA ALA A 101 6.11 -29.99 -3.30
C ALA A 101 7.36 -29.44 -2.56
N ARG A 102 8.53 -30.03 -2.80
CA ARG A 102 9.79 -29.56 -2.17
C ARG A 102 10.18 -28.16 -2.67
N ALA A 103 10.16 -27.96 -3.99
CA ALA A 103 10.49 -26.67 -4.61
C ALA A 103 9.48 -25.59 -4.22
N ALA A 104 8.18 -25.92 -4.20
CA ALA A 104 7.13 -25.02 -3.75
C ALA A 104 7.34 -24.55 -2.29
N THR A 105 7.72 -25.46 -1.40
CA THR A 105 8.01 -25.13 0.01
C THR A 105 9.19 -24.18 0.12
N THR A 106 10.31 -24.47 -0.56
CA THR A 106 11.49 -23.60 -0.57
C THR A 106 11.16 -22.22 -1.17
N ALA A 107 10.45 -22.19 -2.30
CA ALA A 107 10.05 -20.94 -2.95
C ALA A 107 9.16 -20.08 -2.04
N LYS A 108 8.19 -20.68 -1.31
CA LYS A 108 7.37 -19.98 -0.31
C LYS A 108 8.21 -19.31 0.76
N TYR A 109 9.17 -20.03 1.35
CA TYR A 109 10.06 -19.46 2.36
C TYR A 109 10.88 -18.30 1.80
N LEU A 110 11.47 -18.44 0.63
CA LEU A 110 12.28 -17.39 0.00
C LEU A 110 11.44 -16.14 -0.36
N LEU A 111 10.21 -16.33 -0.85
CA LEU A 111 9.33 -15.23 -1.21
C LEU A 111 8.74 -14.50 0.01
N VAL A 112 8.57 -15.20 1.14
CA VAL A 112 8.03 -14.59 2.37
C VAL A 112 9.14 -14.00 3.25
N LEU A 113 10.39 -14.46 3.11
CA LEU A 113 11.51 -14.02 3.93
C LEU A 113 11.65 -12.49 4.06
N PRO A 114 11.50 -11.68 2.99
CA PRO A 114 11.62 -10.24 3.10
C PRO A 114 10.62 -9.54 4.03
N ILE A 115 9.49 -10.19 4.36
CA ILE A 115 8.50 -9.61 5.30
C ILE A 115 9.07 -9.45 6.73
N VAL A 116 10.11 -10.22 7.06
CA VAL A 116 10.76 -10.21 8.38
C VAL A 116 11.72 -9.02 8.50
N LEU A 117 12.16 -8.46 7.36
CA LEU A 117 13.09 -7.33 7.37
C LEU A 117 12.36 -6.05 7.81
N PRO A 118 12.92 -5.28 8.78
CA PRO A 118 12.39 -3.96 9.10
C PRO A 118 12.36 -3.07 7.85
N PRO A 119 11.26 -2.37 7.57
CA PRO A 119 11.15 -1.53 6.36
C PRO A 119 12.28 -0.50 6.22
N LEU A 120 12.74 0.07 7.34
CA LEU A 120 13.83 1.03 7.36
C LEU A 120 15.13 0.42 6.83
N VAL A 121 15.46 -0.80 7.24
CA VAL A 121 16.68 -1.51 6.76
C VAL A 121 16.58 -1.75 5.25
N LEU A 122 15.41 -2.10 4.75
CA LEU A 122 15.21 -2.29 3.31
C LEU A 122 15.44 -0.98 2.54
N ILE A 123 14.94 0.15 3.05
CA ILE A 123 15.13 1.46 2.44
C ILE A 123 16.63 1.81 2.38
N GLU A 124 17.37 1.60 3.47
CA GLU A 124 18.82 1.88 3.53
C GLU A 124 19.63 0.97 2.59
N VAL A 125 19.28 -0.30 2.47
CA VAL A 125 19.92 -1.21 1.50
C VAL A 125 19.70 -0.71 0.06
N TRP A 126 18.50 -0.22 -0.26
CA TRP A 126 18.22 0.36 -1.57
C TRP A 126 18.89 1.72 -1.76
N ALA A 127 19.00 2.54 -0.72
CA ALA A 127 19.77 3.79 -0.76
C ALA A 127 21.21 3.53 -1.19
N TYR A 128 21.84 2.51 -0.58
CA TYR A 128 23.19 2.10 -0.96
C TYR A 128 23.26 1.50 -2.37
N ALA A 129 22.29 0.67 -2.75
CA ALA A 129 22.24 0.05 -4.07
C ALA A 129 22.09 1.08 -5.21
N LEU A 130 21.34 2.16 -4.95
CA LEU A 130 21.08 3.27 -5.90
C LEU A 130 22.13 4.39 -5.84
N GLN A 131 23.19 4.25 -5.01
CA GLN A 131 24.19 5.28 -4.84
C GLN A 131 24.96 5.51 -6.16
N PRO A 132 25.05 6.75 -6.65
CA PRO A 132 25.73 7.05 -7.91
C PRO A 132 27.20 6.60 -7.93
N GLY A 133 27.62 5.90 -8.97
CA GLY A 133 28.98 5.44 -9.25
C GLY A 133 29.49 4.30 -8.37
N SER A 134 29.00 4.13 -7.14
CA SER A 134 29.48 3.11 -6.20
C SER A 134 28.43 2.02 -5.90
N GLY A 135 27.16 2.31 -6.14
CA GLY A 135 26.04 1.43 -5.88
C GLY A 135 26.06 0.13 -6.71
N LEU A 136 25.38 -0.88 -6.17
CA LEU A 136 25.32 -2.19 -6.83
C LEU A 136 24.68 -2.11 -8.21
N ILE A 137 23.62 -1.28 -8.36
CA ILE A 137 22.91 -1.13 -9.63
C ILE A 137 23.81 -0.49 -10.68
N ASP A 138 24.53 0.58 -10.33
CA ASP A 138 25.48 1.23 -11.22
C ASP A 138 26.60 0.29 -11.64
N LYS A 139 27.13 -0.54 -10.76
CA LYS A 139 28.14 -1.55 -11.08
C LYS A 139 27.61 -2.59 -12.10
N VAL A 140 26.36 -3.04 -11.91
CA VAL A 140 25.74 -3.98 -12.85
C VAL A 140 25.51 -3.33 -14.21
N PHE A 141 24.99 -2.09 -14.24
CA PHE A 141 24.77 -1.34 -15.47
C PHE A 141 26.09 -1.06 -16.21
N GLY A 142 27.13 -0.64 -15.46
CA GLY A 142 28.46 -0.43 -16.03
C GLY A 142 29.11 -1.71 -16.60
N ALA A 143 28.92 -2.85 -15.95
CA ALA A 143 29.43 -4.13 -16.42
C ALA A 143 28.84 -4.59 -17.76
N VAL A 144 27.59 -4.18 -18.05
CA VAL A 144 26.89 -4.48 -19.32
C VAL A 144 26.91 -3.30 -20.30
N GLY A 145 27.68 -2.24 -20.00
CA GLY A 145 27.83 -1.07 -20.89
C GLY A 145 26.62 -0.15 -20.95
N LEU A 146 25.71 -0.23 -19.97
CA LEU A 146 24.54 0.64 -19.89
C LEU A 146 24.87 1.95 -19.15
N PRO A 147 24.17 3.06 -19.45
CA PRO A 147 24.34 4.32 -18.73
C PRO A 147 24.01 4.18 -17.24
N GLN A 148 24.74 4.91 -16.42
CA GLN A 148 24.56 4.98 -14.96
C GLN A 148 23.90 6.33 -14.60
N PRO A 149 22.56 6.42 -14.66
CA PRO A 149 21.88 7.66 -14.38
C PRO A 149 21.88 7.95 -12.88
N GLY A 150 21.62 9.21 -12.53
CA GLY A 150 21.40 9.59 -11.14
C GLY A 150 20.02 9.16 -10.66
N TRP A 151 19.88 7.88 -10.26
CA TRP A 151 18.60 7.23 -9.91
C TRP A 151 17.70 8.06 -9.01
N LEU A 152 18.27 8.72 -7.99
CA LEU A 152 17.53 9.52 -7.02
C LEU A 152 17.73 11.04 -7.24
N SER A 153 18.70 11.44 -8.07
CA SER A 153 19.03 12.85 -8.34
C SER A 153 18.47 13.38 -9.66
N ASP A 154 18.00 12.50 -10.55
CA ASP A 154 17.32 12.90 -11.78
C ASP A 154 15.81 13.04 -11.51
N PRO A 155 15.21 14.25 -11.77
CA PRO A 155 13.79 14.48 -11.57
C PRO A 155 12.86 13.51 -12.31
N HIS A 156 13.30 12.96 -13.46
CA HIS A 156 12.50 12.04 -14.26
C HIS A 156 12.57 10.59 -13.76
N LEU A 157 13.64 10.23 -13.03
CA LEU A 157 13.88 8.87 -12.57
C LEU A 157 13.60 8.67 -11.09
N ALA A 158 13.74 9.71 -10.27
CA ALA A 158 13.68 9.59 -8.81
C ALA A 158 12.39 8.92 -8.32
N LEU A 159 11.22 9.32 -8.85
CA LEU A 159 9.94 8.73 -8.45
C LEU A 159 9.80 7.27 -8.86
N LEU A 160 10.28 6.90 -10.06
CA LEU A 160 10.30 5.51 -10.54
C LEU A 160 11.28 4.66 -9.73
N SER A 161 12.45 5.20 -9.40
CA SER A 161 13.43 4.51 -8.55
C SER A 161 12.85 4.19 -7.18
N ILE A 162 12.13 5.14 -6.57
CA ILE A 162 11.43 4.93 -5.30
C ILE A 162 10.31 3.88 -5.44
N LEU A 163 9.53 3.93 -6.52
CA LEU A 163 8.49 2.95 -6.80
C LEU A 163 9.03 1.51 -6.90
N LEU A 164 10.24 1.34 -7.43
CA LEU A 164 10.87 0.04 -7.59
C LEU A 164 11.59 -0.47 -6.33
N ILE A 165 11.63 0.32 -5.25
CA ILE A 165 12.20 -0.13 -3.97
C ILE A 165 11.43 -1.36 -3.47
N GLY A 166 12.20 -2.42 -3.17
CA GLY A 166 11.63 -3.69 -2.73
C GLY A 166 11.15 -4.61 -3.85
N PHE A 167 11.22 -4.18 -5.13
CA PHE A 167 10.90 -5.08 -6.25
C PHE A 167 11.83 -6.31 -6.26
N PRO A 168 11.32 -7.52 -6.54
CA PRO A 168 9.92 -7.87 -6.86
C PRO A 168 9.04 -8.11 -5.61
N TRP A 169 9.52 -7.89 -4.39
CA TRP A 169 8.88 -8.24 -3.12
C TRP A 169 8.18 -7.06 -2.41
N ILE A 170 7.61 -6.12 -3.15
CA ILE A 170 7.06 -4.87 -2.59
C ILE A 170 6.01 -5.08 -1.49
N SER A 171 5.26 -6.19 -1.51
CA SER A 171 4.29 -6.55 -0.46
C SER A 171 3.98 -8.05 -0.49
N ASN A 172 4.60 -8.81 0.40
CA ASN A 172 4.45 -10.27 0.41
C ASN A 172 3.07 -10.77 0.85
N LEU A 173 2.25 -9.92 1.46
CA LEU A 173 0.89 -10.29 1.89
C LEU A 173 0.00 -10.66 0.70
N GLY A 174 0.10 -9.94 -0.42
CA GLY A 174 -0.66 -10.25 -1.62
C GLY A 174 -0.28 -11.61 -2.21
N PHE A 175 1.00 -12.00 -2.17
CA PHE A 175 1.44 -13.34 -2.55
C PHE A 175 0.72 -14.42 -1.76
N LEU A 176 0.62 -14.27 -0.43
CA LEU A 176 -0.08 -15.23 0.44
C LEU A 176 -1.59 -15.27 0.15
N ILE A 177 -2.20 -14.11 -0.12
CA ILE A 177 -3.62 -14.01 -0.49
C ILE A 177 -3.89 -14.74 -1.81
N PHE A 178 -3.07 -14.51 -2.84
CA PHE A 178 -3.21 -15.18 -4.12
C PHE A 178 -2.91 -16.67 -4.02
N LEU A 179 -1.85 -17.05 -3.33
CA LEU A 179 -1.50 -18.44 -3.11
C LEU A 179 -2.62 -19.21 -2.40
N GLY A 180 -3.17 -18.64 -1.32
CA GLY A 180 -4.31 -19.22 -0.62
C GLY A 180 -5.54 -19.33 -1.49
N GLY A 181 -5.82 -18.33 -2.33
CA GLY A 181 -6.91 -18.35 -3.29
C GLY A 181 -6.75 -19.48 -4.31
N LEU A 182 -5.57 -19.57 -4.96
CA LEU A 182 -5.27 -20.61 -5.94
C LEU A 182 -5.36 -22.02 -5.37
N GLN A 183 -4.89 -22.23 -4.13
CA GLN A 183 -4.96 -23.53 -3.46
C GLN A 183 -6.38 -23.96 -3.07
N ASN A 184 -7.29 -23.01 -2.95
CA ASN A 184 -8.69 -23.24 -2.61
C ASN A 184 -9.63 -23.27 -3.83
N LEU A 185 -9.11 -23.24 -5.05
CA LEU A 185 -9.95 -23.40 -6.26
C LEU A 185 -10.62 -24.77 -6.25
N PRO A 186 -11.91 -24.87 -6.62
CA PRO A 186 -12.63 -26.15 -6.70
C PRO A 186 -11.93 -27.10 -7.68
N LYS A 187 -11.57 -28.27 -7.19
CA LYS A 187 -10.86 -29.29 -8.01
C LYS A 187 -11.64 -29.65 -9.27
N ASP A 188 -12.96 -29.75 -9.18
CA ASP A 188 -13.83 -30.08 -10.30
C ASP A 188 -13.68 -29.09 -11.46
N ILE A 189 -13.56 -27.80 -11.16
CA ILE A 189 -13.34 -26.75 -12.17
C ILE A 189 -11.95 -26.89 -12.80
N VAL A 190 -10.94 -27.15 -11.96
CA VAL A 190 -9.57 -27.35 -12.42
C VAL A 190 -9.45 -28.58 -13.31
N ASP A 191 -10.10 -29.68 -12.94
CA ASP A 191 -10.04 -30.92 -13.70
C ASP A 191 -10.88 -30.84 -15.01
N ALA A 192 -12.06 -30.21 -14.97
CA ALA A 192 -12.85 -29.92 -16.16
C ALA A 192 -12.05 -29.07 -17.17
N SER A 193 -11.34 -28.04 -16.70
CA SER A 193 -10.51 -27.19 -17.56
C SER A 193 -9.41 -27.95 -18.31
N ARG A 194 -8.85 -28.98 -17.66
CA ARG A 194 -7.85 -29.86 -18.28
C ARG A 194 -8.45 -30.74 -19.39
N LEU A 195 -9.67 -31.23 -19.16
CA LEU A 195 -10.41 -32.01 -20.17
C LEU A 195 -10.77 -31.18 -21.39
N ASP A 196 -11.07 -29.88 -21.18
CA ASP A 196 -11.33 -28.89 -22.24
C ASP A 196 -10.05 -28.41 -22.96
N GLY A 197 -8.89 -28.96 -22.62
CA GLY A 197 -7.59 -28.60 -23.20
C GLY A 197 -7.09 -27.21 -22.77
N LEU A 198 -7.65 -26.62 -21.71
CA LEU A 198 -7.20 -25.35 -21.16
C LEU A 198 -5.98 -25.59 -20.25
N GLY A 199 -4.79 -25.23 -20.75
CA GLY A 199 -3.53 -25.37 -20.01
C GLY A 199 -2.74 -24.06 -19.98
N GLY A 200 -1.75 -23.97 -19.06
CA GLY A 200 -0.80 -22.86 -18.98
C GLY A 200 -1.46 -21.48 -18.89
N VAL A 201 -0.94 -20.53 -19.64
CA VAL A 201 -1.38 -19.12 -19.62
C VAL A 201 -2.87 -18.95 -19.96
N ARG A 202 -3.41 -19.78 -20.87
CA ARG A 202 -4.82 -19.70 -21.27
C ARG A 202 -5.76 -20.01 -20.09
N ARG A 203 -5.41 -20.98 -19.24
CA ARG A 203 -6.15 -21.30 -18.03
C ARG A 203 -6.11 -20.14 -17.03
N VAL A 204 -4.95 -19.51 -16.86
CA VAL A 204 -4.79 -18.37 -15.94
C VAL A 204 -5.80 -17.25 -16.25
N PHE A 205 -5.92 -16.86 -17.54
CA PHE A 205 -6.83 -15.78 -17.93
C PHE A 205 -8.30 -16.21 -17.97
N ALA A 206 -8.59 -17.46 -18.35
CA ALA A 206 -9.96 -17.94 -18.52
C ALA A 206 -10.61 -18.40 -17.20
N ILE A 207 -9.80 -18.88 -16.23
CA ILE A 207 -10.33 -19.53 -15.01
C ILE A 207 -9.75 -18.90 -13.75
N ASP A 208 -8.40 -18.85 -13.61
CA ASP A 208 -7.79 -18.51 -12.33
C ASP A 208 -8.04 -17.04 -11.98
N ILE A 209 -7.81 -16.09 -12.89
CA ILE A 209 -8.09 -14.66 -12.67
C ILE A 209 -9.58 -14.40 -12.38
N PRO A 210 -10.56 -14.88 -13.17
CA PRO A 210 -11.97 -14.67 -12.88
C PRO A 210 -12.44 -15.23 -11.52
N LEU A 211 -11.94 -16.40 -11.12
CA LEU A 211 -12.30 -17.00 -9.83
C LEU A 211 -11.61 -16.31 -8.66
N LEU A 212 -10.46 -15.67 -8.88
CA LEU A 212 -9.69 -14.94 -7.88
C LEU A 212 -10.03 -13.44 -7.80
N LEU A 213 -11.07 -12.96 -8.47
CA LEU A 213 -11.50 -11.56 -8.38
C LEU A 213 -11.67 -11.04 -6.94
N PRO A 214 -12.19 -11.84 -5.97
CA PRO A 214 -12.23 -11.41 -4.56
C PRO A 214 -10.83 -11.14 -3.99
N GLN A 215 -9.84 -11.98 -4.30
CA GLN A 215 -8.45 -11.82 -3.87
C GLN A 215 -7.79 -10.61 -4.54
N PHE A 216 -8.00 -10.43 -5.85
CA PHE A 216 -7.55 -9.24 -6.57
C PHE A 216 -8.09 -7.96 -5.92
N ARG A 217 -9.38 -7.92 -5.58
CA ARG A 217 -9.99 -6.77 -4.88
C ARG A 217 -9.30 -6.48 -3.56
N ILE A 218 -9.05 -7.49 -2.74
CA ILE A 218 -8.38 -7.31 -1.44
C ILE A 218 -6.98 -6.75 -1.65
N VAL A 219 -6.20 -7.31 -2.59
CA VAL A 219 -4.84 -6.87 -2.86
C VAL A 219 -4.81 -5.46 -3.43
N VAL A 220 -5.73 -5.08 -4.33
CA VAL A 220 -5.85 -3.71 -4.85
C VAL A 220 -6.10 -2.71 -3.71
N ILE A 221 -7.05 -3.02 -2.82
CA ILE A 221 -7.36 -2.13 -1.69
C ILE A 221 -6.17 -1.99 -0.76
N LEU A 222 -5.54 -3.10 -0.35
CA LEU A 222 -4.42 -3.07 0.59
C LEU A 222 -3.20 -2.36 0.00
N SER A 223 -2.84 -2.64 -1.25
CA SER A 223 -1.70 -1.98 -1.91
C SER A 223 -1.95 -0.49 -2.19
N GLY A 224 -3.20 -0.11 -2.51
CA GLY A 224 -3.57 1.29 -2.67
C GLY A 224 -3.48 2.07 -1.36
N ILE A 225 -4.03 1.53 -0.27
CA ILE A 225 -3.92 2.14 1.07
C ILE A 225 -2.45 2.26 1.48
N TYR A 226 -1.67 1.19 1.29
CA TYR A 226 -0.23 1.20 1.57
C TYR A 226 0.50 2.30 0.80
N ALA A 227 0.25 2.44 -0.50
CA ALA A 227 0.92 3.44 -1.34
C ALA A 227 0.60 4.88 -0.93
N VAL A 228 -0.65 5.17 -0.51
CA VAL A 228 -1.03 6.50 -0.03
C VAL A 228 -0.36 6.85 1.29
N GLN A 229 -0.19 5.87 2.19
CA GLN A 229 0.37 6.09 3.52
C GLN A 229 1.90 6.05 3.57
N ASN A 230 2.55 5.38 2.61
CA ASN A 230 3.97 5.08 2.66
C ASN A 230 4.83 6.19 2.05
N PHE A 231 4.96 7.32 2.75
CA PHE A 231 5.86 8.42 2.36
C PHE A 231 7.30 8.27 2.92
N ILE A 232 7.54 7.32 3.81
CA ILE A 232 8.85 7.14 4.50
C ILE A 232 10.02 6.94 3.51
N PRO A 233 9.92 6.11 2.44
CA PRO A 233 11.01 6.01 1.47
C PRO A 233 11.33 7.34 0.81
N ILE A 234 10.32 8.16 0.52
CA ILE A 234 10.50 9.47 -0.09
C ILE A 234 11.21 10.41 0.90
N LEU A 235 10.79 10.44 2.15
CA LEU A 235 11.41 11.24 3.21
C LEU A 235 12.88 10.91 3.36
N LEU A 236 13.24 9.64 3.40
CA LEU A 236 14.61 9.20 3.69
C LEU A 236 15.55 9.30 2.49
N LEU A 237 15.07 9.04 1.28
CA LEU A 237 15.92 8.95 0.10
C LEU A 237 16.05 10.27 -0.65
N THR A 238 15.00 11.05 -0.72
CA THR A 238 14.95 12.26 -1.57
C THR A 238 14.42 13.48 -0.85
N ASN A 239 13.75 13.30 0.30
CA ASN A 239 13.05 14.38 1.02
C ASN A 239 12.13 15.23 0.13
N GLY A 240 11.48 14.57 -0.85
CA GLY A 240 10.60 15.24 -1.84
C GLY A 240 11.29 15.71 -3.11
N GLY A 241 12.64 15.68 -3.16
CA GLY A 241 13.48 16.16 -4.27
C GLY A 241 13.72 15.13 -5.38
N PRO A 242 14.52 15.53 -6.41
CA PRO A 242 15.02 16.89 -6.65
C PRO A 242 13.92 17.89 -6.98
N GLY A 243 14.03 19.08 -6.42
CA GLY A 243 12.94 20.08 -6.45
C GLY A 243 11.70 19.52 -5.74
N THR A 244 10.62 19.25 -6.49
CA THR A 244 9.37 18.62 -6.00
C THR A 244 9.04 17.32 -6.73
N ALA A 245 10.04 16.71 -7.42
CA ALA A 245 9.82 15.59 -8.32
C ALA A 245 9.26 14.33 -7.63
N THR A 246 9.53 14.17 -6.34
CA THR A 246 9.03 13.04 -5.54
C THR A 246 8.10 13.48 -4.42
N LEU A 247 7.79 14.79 -4.31
CA LEU A 247 6.91 15.30 -3.27
C LEU A 247 5.51 14.68 -3.39
N VAL A 248 4.96 14.23 -2.26
CA VAL A 248 3.62 13.64 -2.15
C VAL A 248 2.87 14.25 -0.97
N PRO A 249 1.52 14.21 -0.98
CA PRO A 249 0.72 14.80 0.10
C PRO A 249 1.06 14.27 1.50
N GLY A 250 1.43 12.99 1.61
CA GLY A 250 1.82 12.39 2.89
C GLY A 250 3.10 12.98 3.47
N LEU A 251 4.07 13.32 2.61
CA LEU A 251 5.31 13.98 3.02
C LEU A 251 5.07 15.45 3.37
N ASP A 252 4.29 16.18 2.55
CA ASP A 252 3.92 17.57 2.85
C ASP A 252 3.15 17.66 4.18
N MET A 253 2.18 16.76 4.42
CA MET A 253 1.49 16.65 5.71
C MET A 253 2.48 16.52 6.88
N TYR A 254 3.46 15.64 6.74
CA TYR A 254 4.47 15.39 7.77
C TYR A 254 5.38 16.62 7.99
N GLN A 255 5.92 17.19 6.91
CA GLN A 255 6.79 18.36 6.98
C GLN A 255 6.06 19.59 7.52
N SER A 256 4.83 19.82 7.08
CA SER A 256 4.01 20.94 7.56
C SER A 256 3.71 20.83 9.05
N ALA A 257 3.36 19.63 9.54
CA ALA A 257 3.06 19.42 10.94
C ALA A 257 4.31 19.46 11.83
N PHE A 258 5.38 18.71 11.47
CA PHE A 258 6.49 18.43 12.37
C PHE A 258 7.77 19.26 12.09
N SER A 259 7.92 19.82 10.88
CA SER A 259 9.06 20.67 10.56
C SER A 259 8.70 22.16 10.56
N ASN A 260 7.43 22.50 10.27
CA ASN A 260 6.98 23.88 10.14
C ASN A 260 5.98 24.31 11.23
N ASP A 261 5.70 23.44 12.22
CA ASP A 261 4.75 23.70 13.32
C ASP A 261 3.33 24.11 12.85
N GLN A 262 2.92 23.64 11.66
CA GLN A 262 1.62 23.94 11.07
C GLN A 262 0.66 22.74 11.22
N TYR A 263 0.37 22.35 12.47
CA TYR A 263 -0.45 21.15 12.76
C TYR A 263 -1.83 21.21 12.12
N GLY A 264 -2.50 22.37 12.17
CA GLY A 264 -3.82 22.53 11.54
C GLY A 264 -3.80 22.27 10.03
N TYR A 265 -2.78 22.76 9.35
CA TYR A 265 -2.58 22.55 7.91
C TYR A 265 -2.24 21.08 7.59
N GLY A 266 -1.33 20.47 8.34
CA GLY A 266 -1.04 19.04 8.21
C GLY A 266 -2.28 18.16 8.44
N MET A 267 -3.11 18.48 9.46
CA MET A 267 -4.37 17.79 9.71
C MET A 267 -5.39 17.96 8.57
N ALA A 268 -5.42 19.11 7.90
CA ALA A 268 -6.27 19.33 6.73
C ALA A 268 -5.84 18.43 5.55
N ILE A 269 -4.52 18.34 5.28
CA ILE A 269 -3.98 17.40 4.27
C ILE A 269 -4.33 15.96 4.62
N GLY A 270 -4.12 15.54 5.88
CA GLY A 270 -4.47 14.21 6.35
C GLY A 270 -5.96 13.88 6.19
N THR A 271 -6.85 14.85 6.43
CA THR A 271 -8.30 14.72 6.22
C THR A 271 -8.63 14.51 4.74
N LEU A 272 -8.00 15.25 3.84
CA LEU A 272 -8.17 15.07 2.38
C LEU A 272 -7.64 13.71 1.92
N LEU A 273 -6.47 13.27 2.42
CA LEU A 273 -5.94 11.95 2.13
C LEU A 273 -6.88 10.83 2.61
N PHE A 274 -7.45 10.99 3.82
CA PHE A 274 -8.46 10.06 4.32
C PHE A 274 -9.68 10.00 3.41
N ALA A 275 -10.19 11.13 2.96
CA ALA A 275 -11.32 11.19 2.02
C ALA A 275 -10.99 10.50 0.69
N VAL A 276 -9.79 10.73 0.13
CA VAL A 276 -9.30 10.06 -1.09
C VAL A 276 -9.23 8.55 -0.90
N MET A 277 -8.65 8.08 0.22
CA MET A 277 -8.57 6.65 0.53
C MET A 277 -9.96 6.01 0.69
N LEU A 278 -10.90 6.72 1.33
CA LEU A 278 -12.27 6.25 1.50
C LEU A 278 -12.96 6.08 0.14
N VAL A 279 -12.89 7.11 -0.72
CA VAL A 279 -13.46 7.07 -2.08
C VAL A 279 -12.82 5.96 -2.90
N PHE A 280 -11.49 5.85 -2.88
CA PHE A 280 -10.76 4.77 -3.56
C PHE A 280 -11.22 3.38 -3.09
N THR A 281 -11.31 3.16 -1.78
CA THR A 281 -11.72 1.88 -1.21
C THR A 281 -13.15 1.53 -1.61
N LEU A 282 -14.09 2.48 -1.49
CA LEU A 282 -15.48 2.28 -1.89
C LEU A 282 -15.62 2.01 -3.40
N ALA A 283 -14.86 2.71 -4.24
CA ALA A 283 -14.82 2.48 -5.68
C ALA A 283 -14.27 1.08 -5.99
N ALA A 284 -13.14 0.67 -5.39
CA ALA A 284 -12.57 -0.65 -5.57
C ALA A 284 -13.54 -1.77 -5.12
N MET A 285 -14.23 -1.58 -4.01
CA MET A 285 -15.24 -2.53 -3.53
C MET A 285 -16.43 -2.68 -4.49
N ARG A 286 -16.84 -1.61 -5.16
CA ARG A 286 -17.95 -1.65 -6.11
C ARG A 286 -17.54 -2.20 -7.48
N LEU A 287 -16.41 -1.71 -8.01
CA LEU A 287 -15.95 -2.07 -9.36
C LEU A 287 -15.47 -3.53 -9.46
N LEU A 288 -14.82 -4.03 -8.41
CA LEU A 288 -14.29 -5.40 -8.37
C LEU A 288 -15.25 -6.38 -7.66
N ARG A 289 -16.55 -6.09 -7.66
CA ARG A 289 -17.55 -6.98 -7.09
C ARG A 289 -17.70 -8.23 -7.98
N SER A 290 -17.41 -9.41 -7.42
CA SER A 290 -17.69 -10.68 -8.11
C SER A 290 -19.20 -10.81 -8.34
N ARG A 291 -19.60 -11.23 -9.54
CA ARG A 291 -21.01 -11.50 -9.87
C ARG A 291 -21.51 -12.85 -9.35
N THR A 292 -20.68 -13.57 -8.59
CA THR A 292 -21.04 -14.84 -7.97
C THR A 292 -21.50 -14.60 -6.53
N ALA A 293 -22.76 -14.35 -6.37
CA ALA A 293 -23.54 -14.53 -5.15
C ALA A 293 -24.85 -15.18 -5.56
#